data_528797f63309b3f1647292bc15f3d011
#
_entry.id   528797f63309b3f1647292bc15f3d011
#
_cell.length_a   1.000
_cell.length_b   1.000
_cell.length_c   1.000
_cell.angle_alpha   90.00
_cell.angle_beta   90.00
_cell.angle_gamma   90.00
#
_symmetry.space_group_name_H-M   'P 1'
#
loop_
_entity.id
_entity.type
_entity.pdbx_description
1 polymer ?
#
loop_
_entity_poly.entity_id
_entity_poly.type
_entity_poly.pdbx_seq_one_letter_code
_entity_poly.pdbx_strand_id
1 'polypeptide(L)'
;MRLDQLPLRQPASVDSIHWPSLSDVEGQRLRELGVSEGVTVEALHHGGLFGRGPIACRVGRMIVAMRRLHAAAITVRPLDNAELNRTEAAA
;
A
#
# COMPACT_ATOMS: atom_id res chain seq x y z
N MET A 1 8.00 -7.78 2.59
CA MET A 1 6.68 -8.30 2.15
C MET A 1 6.11 -7.35 1.12
N ARG A 2 5.47 -7.89 0.10
CA ARG A 2 4.80 -7.04 -0.90
C ARG A 2 3.41 -6.64 -0.39
N LEU A 3 2.93 -5.48 -0.85
CA LEU A 3 1.61 -4.98 -0.45
C LEU A 3 0.47 -5.96 -0.79
N ASP A 4 0.59 -6.69 -1.91
CA ASP A 4 -0.42 -7.69 -2.29
C ASP A 4 -0.46 -8.91 -1.37
N GLN A 5 0.54 -9.08 -0.52
CA GLN A 5 0.62 -10.16 0.47
C GLN A 5 0.22 -9.70 1.88
N LEU A 6 0.02 -8.41 2.07
CA LEU A 6 -0.29 -7.85 3.39
C LEU A 6 -1.68 -8.31 3.84
N PRO A 7 -1.81 -8.84 5.07
CA PRO A 7 -3.13 -9.16 5.62
C PRO A 7 -4.03 -7.93 5.66
N LEU A 8 -5.33 -8.15 5.47
CA LEU A 8 -6.30 -7.06 5.56
C LEU A 8 -6.28 -6.43 6.95
N ARG A 9 -6.42 -5.12 6.98
CA ARG A 9 -6.50 -4.34 8.22
C ARG A 9 -5.19 -4.32 9.02
N GLN A 10 -4.07 -4.70 8.40
CA GLN A 10 -2.75 -4.60 9.00
C GLN A 10 -2.05 -3.36 8.44
N PRO A 11 -1.92 -2.28 9.22
CA PRO A 11 -1.15 -1.11 8.77
C PRO A 11 0.31 -1.46 8.55
N ALA A 12 0.90 -0.85 7.55
CA ALA A 12 2.29 -1.08 7.18
C ALA A 12 2.91 0.20 6.64
N SER A 13 4.23 0.29 6.73
CA SER A 13 4.99 1.38 6.13
C SER A 13 5.55 0.93 4.80
N VAL A 14 5.52 1.79 3.80
CA VAL A 14 6.15 1.51 2.51
C VAL A 14 7.67 1.59 2.68
N ASP A 15 8.34 0.46 2.43
CA ASP A 15 9.80 0.40 2.48
C ASP A 15 10.44 0.83 1.16
N SER A 16 9.93 0.29 0.05
CA SER A 16 10.48 0.58 -1.26
C SER A 16 9.46 0.27 -2.34
N ILE A 17 9.69 0.84 -3.52
CA ILE A 17 8.86 0.60 -4.70
C ILE A 17 9.81 0.18 -5.83
N HIS A 18 9.48 -0.94 -6.46
CA HIS A 18 10.29 -1.45 -7.57
C HIS A 18 9.86 -0.76 -8.87
N TRP A 19 10.34 0.46 -9.06
CA TRP A 19 10.01 1.28 -10.23
C TRP A 19 10.29 0.61 -11.57
N PRO A 20 11.41 -0.14 -11.74
CA PRO A 20 11.69 -0.78 -13.04
C PRO A 20 10.62 -1.77 -13.52
N SER A 21 9.80 -2.33 -12.62
CA SER A 21 8.72 -3.23 -13.00
C SER A 21 7.45 -2.51 -13.41
N LEU A 22 7.44 -1.19 -13.34
CA LEU A 22 6.29 -0.35 -13.66
C LEU A 22 6.60 0.47 -14.91
N SER A 23 5.57 0.71 -15.74
CA SER A 23 5.71 1.66 -16.83
C SER A 23 5.78 3.08 -16.27
N ASP A 24 6.20 4.05 -17.12
CA ASP A 24 6.24 5.45 -16.71
C ASP A 24 4.85 5.95 -16.27
N VAL A 25 3.82 5.54 -16.99
CA VAL A 25 2.43 5.91 -16.66
C VAL A 25 2.01 5.32 -15.32
N GLU A 26 2.34 4.05 -15.08
CA GLU A 26 2.00 3.38 -13.82
C GLU A 26 2.74 4.00 -12.64
N GLY A 27 4.04 4.27 -12.81
CA GLY A 27 4.83 4.93 -11.78
C GLY A 27 4.31 6.33 -11.45
N GLN A 28 3.96 7.09 -12.48
CA GLN A 28 3.36 8.42 -12.32
C GLN A 28 2.06 8.33 -11.53
N ARG A 29 1.23 7.34 -11.84
CA ARG A 29 -0.05 7.16 -11.16
C ARG A 29 0.15 6.85 -9.68
N LEU A 30 1.12 6.00 -9.32
CA LEU A 30 1.40 5.71 -7.92
C LEU A 30 1.85 6.96 -7.18
N ARG A 31 2.68 7.79 -7.81
CA ARG A 31 3.12 9.04 -7.21
C ARG A 31 1.95 9.99 -6.98
N GLU A 32 1.04 10.08 -7.94
CA GLU A 32 -0.16 10.92 -7.83
C GLU A 32 -1.08 10.44 -6.71
N LEU A 33 -1.12 9.14 -6.45
CA LEU A 33 -1.89 8.57 -5.35
C LEU A 33 -1.22 8.75 -3.99
N GLY A 34 0.00 9.31 -3.96
CA GLY A 34 0.71 9.56 -2.72
C GLY A 34 1.53 8.37 -2.22
N VAL A 35 1.75 7.37 -3.07
CA VAL A 35 2.54 6.19 -2.69
C VAL A 35 4.02 6.55 -2.78
N SER A 36 4.69 6.55 -1.63
CA SER A 36 6.12 6.84 -1.53
C SER A 36 6.69 6.16 -0.29
N GLU A 37 7.99 6.08 -0.21
CA GLU A 37 8.67 5.49 0.94
C GLU A 37 8.29 6.21 2.23
N GLY A 38 8.03 5.46 3.28
CA GLY A 38 7.65 5.99 4.58
C GLY A 38 6.16 6.23 4.77
N VAL A 39 5.37 6.19 3.72
CA VAL A 39 3.92 6.39 3.82
C VAL A 39 3.28 5.15 4.46
N THR A 40 2.30 5.37 5.33
CA THR A 40 1.53 4.29 5.94
C THR A 40 0.42 3.84 4.99
N VAL A 41 0.32 2.54 4.79
CA VAL A 41 -0.70 1.92 3.94
C VAL A 41 -1.41 0.82 4.69
N GLU A 42 -2.63 0.51 4.27
CA GLU A 42 -3.41 -0.54 4.87
C GLU A 42 -4.30 -1.16 3.79
N ALA A 43 -4.22 -2.49 3.61
CA ALA A 43 -5.09 -3.18 2.70
C ALA A 43 -6.46 -3.36 3.36
N LEU A 44 -7.52 -2.89 2.72
CA LEU A 44 -8.87 -2.90 3.29
C LEU A 44 -9.75 -4.00 2.71
N HIS A 45 -9.54 -4.34 1.44
CA HIS A 45 -10.39 -5.31 0.76
C HIS A 45 -9.71 -5.82 -0.51
N HIS A 46 -9.80 -7.13 -0.74
CA HIS A 46 -9.41 -7.74 -2.00
C HIS A 46 -10.66 -7.92 -2.86
N GLY A 47 -10.73 -7.16 -3.94
CA GLY A 47 -11.89 -7.18 -4.83
C GLY A 47 -11.83 -8.29 -5.87
N GLY A 48 -12.86 -8.32 -6.72
CA GLY A 48 -12.95 -9.27 -7.82
C GLY A 48 -13.30 -10.67 -7.41
N LEU A 49 -13.33 -11.56 -8.40
CA LEU A 49 -13.66 -12.97 -8.17
C LEU A 49 -12.51 -13.66 -7.43
N PHE A 50 -12.82 -14.34 -6.34
CA PHE A 50 -11.84 -15.03 -5.48
C PHE A 50 -10.76 -14.10 -4.91
N GLY A 51 -11.06 -12.81 -4.76
CA GLY A 51 -10.10 -11.86 -4.20
C GLY A 51 -8.91 -11.57 -5.09
N ARG A 52 -9.00 -11.81 -6.39
CA ARG A 52 -7.89 -11.60 -7.35
C ARG A 52 -8.00 -10.29 -8.11
N GLY A 53 -9.04 -9.51 -7.86
CA GLY A 53 -9.21 -8.21 -8.49
C GLY A 53 -8.41 -7.11 -7.80
N PRO A 54 -8.74 -5.85 -8.09
CA PRO A 54 -8.07 -4.71 -7.47
C PRO A 54 -8.15 -4.78 -5.95
N ILE A 55 -7.15 -4.20 -5.29
CA ILE A 55 -7.07 -4.14 -3.84
C ILE A 55 -7.47 -2.72 -3.42
N ALA A 56 -8.46 -2.62 -2.52
CA ALA A 56 -8.78 -1.34 -1.91
C ALA A 56 -7.79 -1.09 -0.78
N CYS A 57 -7.07 0.02 -0.86
CA CYS A 57 -6.02 0.36 0.11
C CYS A 57 -6.25 1.75 0.66
N ARG A 58 -5.95 1.92 1.95
CA ARG A 58 -5.77 3.26 2.51
C ARG A 58 -4.32 3.65 2.31
N VAL A 59 -4.10 4.80 1.68
CA VAL A 59 -2.76 5.37 1.47
C VAL A 59 -2.79 6.74 2.14
N GLY A 60 -2.09 6.86 3.26
CA GLY A 60 -2.22 8.06 4.07
C GLY A 60 -3.67 8.24 4.52
N ARG A 61 -4.32 9.29 4.05
CA ARG A 61 -5.73 9.59 4.38
C ARG A 61 -6.71 9.22 3.26
N MET A 62 -6.21 8.75 2.12
CA MET A 62 -7.04 8.43 0.97
C MET A 62 -7.29 6.94 0.88
N ILE A 63 -8.46 6.58 0.36
CA ILE A 63 -8.77 5.19 0.03
C ILE A 63 -8.75 5.10 -1.49
N VAL A 64 -7.91 4.20 -2.02
CA VAL A 64 -7.71 4.05 -3.46
C VAL A 64 -7.88 2.60 -3.86
N ALA A 65 -8.33 2.36 -5.09
CA ALA A 65 -8.32 1.04 -5.69
C ALA A 65 -7.00 0.89 -6.45
N MET A 66 -6.23 -0.14 -6.13
CA MET A 66 -4.92 -0.38 -6.71
C MET A 66 -4.92 -1.72 -7.42
N ARG A 67 -4.36 -1.75 -8.63
CA ARG A 67 -4.20 -3.01 -9.34
C ARG A 67 -3.21 -3.89 -8.59
N ARG A 68 -3.48 -5.20 -8.59
CA ARG A 68 -2.62 -6.17 -7.92
C ARG A 68 -1.17 -6.11 -8.42
N LEU A 69 -0.99 -5.85 -9.72
CA LEU A 69 0.33 -5.69 -10.32
C LEU A 69 1.12 -4.54 -9.68
N HIS A 70 0.46 -3.42 -9.41
CA HIS A 70 1.09 -2.28 -8.74
C HIS A 70 1.42 -2.61 -7.29
N ALA A 71 0.50 -3.28 -6.59
CA ALA A 71 0.73 -3.69 -5.20
C ALA A 71 1.91 -4.65 -5.08
N ALA A 72 2.12 -5.51 -6.08
CA ALA A 72 3.25 -6.43 -6.09
C ALA A 72 4.60 -5.73 -6.24
N ALA A 73 4.62 -4.51 -6.76
CA ALA A 73 5.84 -3.71 -6.89
C ALA A 73 6.18 -2.91 -5.62
N ILE A 74 5.30 -2.93 -4.63
CA ILE A 74 5.48 -2.15 -3.39
C ILE A 74 5.86 -3.09 -2.26
N THR A 75 7.03 -2.87 -1.67
CA THR A 75 7.49 -3.60 -0.49
C THR A 75 7.10 -2.82 0.76
N VAL A 76 6.48 -3.52 1.69
CA VAL A 76 5.98 -2.91 2.92
C VAL A 76 6.51 -3.63 4.15
N ARG A 77 6.49 -2.95 5.27
CA ARG A 77 6.85 -3.49 6.58
C ARG A 77 5.65 -3.30 7.51
N PRO A 78 5.05 -4.39 8.01
CA PRO A 78 3.94 -4.27 8.98
C PRO A 78 4.37 -3.44 10.20
N LEU A 79 3.49 -2.61 10.68
CA LEU A 79 3.73 -1.78 11.86
C LEU A 79 3.22 -2.51 13.10
N ASP A 80 3.97 -2.40 14.20
CA ASP A 80 3.52 -2.93 15.48
C ASP A 80 2.66 -1.91 16.23
N ASN A 81 2.07 -2.32 17.35
CA ASN A 81 1.20 -1.46 18.13
C ASN A 81 1.92 -0.21 18.66
N ALA A 82 3.20 -0.33 19.03
CA ALA A 82 3.96 0.80 19.53
C ALA A 82 4.20 1.84 18.42
N GLU A 83 4.48 1.38 17.20
CA GLU A 83 4.68 2.27 16.05
C GLU A 83 3.36 2.96 15.68
N LEU A 84 2.24 2.23 15.72
CA LEU A 84 0.92 2.79 15.45
C LEU A 84 0.53 3.85 16.46
N ASN A 85 0.80 3.61 17.74
CA ASN A 85 0.50 4.57 18.80
C ASN A 85 1.32 5.85 18.63
N ARG A 86 2.58 5.74 18.23
CA ARG A 86 3.41 6.91 17.96
C ARG A 86 2.89 7.71 16.76
N THR A 87 2.43 7.03 15.73
CA THR A 87 1.85 7.67 14.55
C THR A 87 0.60 8.45 14.92
N GLU A 88 -0.28 7.87 15.73
CA GLU A 88 -1.47 8.54 16.20
C GLU A 88 -1.15 9.75 17.08
N ALA A 89 -0.16 9.62 17.95
CA ALA A 89 0.26 10.72 18.83
C ALA A 89 0.87 11.88 18.04
N ALA A 90 1.52 11.59 16.91
CA ALA A 90 2.13 12.62 16.07
C ALA A 90 1.11 13.33 15.16
N ALA A 91 -0.06 12.75 15.00
CA ALA A 91 -1.12 13.36 14.20
C ALA A 91 -1.87 14.41 15.03
#